data_0799f4b1b839e5c2ea77759e75d2311c
#
_entry.id   0799f4b1b839e5c2ea77759e75d2311c
#
_cell.length_a   1.000
_cell.length_b   1.000
_cell.length_c   1.000
_cell.angle_alpha   90.00
_cell.angle_beta   90.00
_cell.angle_gamma   90.00
#
_symmetry.space_group_name_H-M   'P 1'
#
loop_
_entity.id
_entity.type
_entity.pdbx_description
1 polymer ?
#
loop_
_entity_poly.entity_id
_entity_poly.type
_entity_poly.pdbx_seq_one_letter_code
_entity_poly.pdbx_strand_id
1 'polypeptide(L)'
;MKTKILHLLLVLVVSLVFTQPAYAKGGPPPQYDEIIVGPNGEIYYVDFFEEVRITRSPATMPKADATLAISCKSLTTGAQIFNPFGALLARYQQKVDWCYDGTKITSVSHTHTPTVYAPGWVYNGLIGHSHWGGVNQTSFRAYSQASFCLNLGVCTQYWYPWVDQTVYGTGNASGSAGS
;
A
#
# COMPACT_ATOMS: atom_id res chain seq x y z
N MET A 1 47.52 -33.39 27.39
CA MET A 1 46.07 -33.30 27.54
C MET A 1 45.58 -31.92 27.14
N LYS A 2 45.66 -31.51 25.84
CA LYS A 2 45.19 -30.16 25.37
C LYS A 2 44.53 -30.20 23.98
N THR A 3 43.86 -31.27 23.55
CA THR A 3 43.36 -31.36 22.18
C THR A 3 41.88 -31.85 22.07
N LYS A 4 41.09 -31.79 23.14
CA LYS A 4 39.69 -32.28 23.12
C LYS A 4 38.61 -31.19 23.35
N ILE A 5 38.94 -29.92 23.46
CA ILE A 5 37.96 -28.83 23.74
C ILE A 5 37.56 -28.09 22.44
N LEU A 6 38.28 -28.29 21.33
CA LEU A 6 38.02 -27.52 20.10
C LEU A 6 36.92 -28.09 19.21
N HIS A 7 36.42 -29.32 19.48
CA HIS A 7 35.38 -29.95 18.64
C HIS A 7 33.94 -29.75 19.16
N LEU A 8 33.77 -29.17 20.36
CA LEU A 8 32.43 -29.01 20.93
C LEU A 8 31.80 -27.65 20.61
N LEU A 9 32.55 -26.69 20.07
CA LEU A 9 32.09 -25.33 19.73
C LEU A 9 31.57 -25.20 18.29
N LEU A 10 31.76 -26.24 17.45
CA LEU A 10 31.37 -26.19 16.03
C LEU A 10 29.99 -26.81 15.75
N VAL A 11 29.31 -27.37 16.72
CA VAL A 11 28.00 -28.06 16.51
C VAL A 11 26.79 -27.21 16.93
N LEU A 12 27.00 -26.04 17.53
CA LEU A 12 25.92 -25.23 18.10
C LEU A 12 25.45 -24.08 17.22
N VAL A 13 25.90 -24.00 15.97
CA VAL A 13 25.59 -22.86 15.06
C VAL A 13 24.62 -23.21 13.92
N VAL A 14 24.12 -24.44 13.83
CA VAL A 14 23.32 -24.90 12.66
C VAL A 14 21.89 -25.30 13.03
N SER A 15 21.27 -24.68 14.01
CA SER A 15 19.84 -24.94 14.30
C SER A 15 18.99 -23.68 14.39
N LEU A 16 19.30 -22.66 13.59
CA LEU A 16 18.28 -21.67 13.21
C LEU A 16 17.44 -22.29 12.09
N VAL A 17 16.50 -23.14 12.49
CA VAL A 17 15.40 -23.54 11.62
C VAL A 17 14.62 -22.28 11.28
N PHE A 18 14.91 -21.72 10.11
CA PHE A 18 13.99 -20.80 9.47
C PHE A 18 12.70 -21.59 9.23
N THR A 19 11.72 -21.41 10.08
CA THR A 19 10.34 -21.80 9.77
C THR A 19 9.91 -20.90 8.62
N GLN A 20 10.15 -21.36 7.39
CA GLN A 20 9.57 -20.75 6.21
C GLN A 20 8.05 -20.82 6.39
N PRO A 21 7.31 -19.73 6.20
CA PRO A 21 5.87 -19.82 6.08
C PRO A 21 5.60 -20.83 4.96
N ALA A 22 4.80 -21.85 5.27
CA ALA A 22 4.42 -22.88 4.31
C ALA A 22 3.71 -22.19 3.14
N TYR A 23 4.39 -22.04 2.02
CA TYR A 23 3.75 -21.68 0.77
C TYR A 23 2.75 -22.77 0.45
N ALA A 24 1.48 -22.38 0.43
CA ALA A 24 0.38 -23.28 0.07
C ALA A 24 0.67 -23.87 -1.30
N LYS A 25 0.55 -25.21 -1.39
CA LYS A 25 0.80 -26.03 -2.57
C LYS A 25 0.11 -25.46 -3.83
N GLY A 26 0.90 -25.14 -4.86
CA GLY A 26 0.48 -25.37 -6.25
C GLY A 26 -0.38 -24.30 -6.94
N GLY A 27 -0.37 -23.05 -6.48
CA GLY A 27 -0.84 -21.93 -7.30
C GLY A 27 0.26 -21.44 -8.26
N PRO A 28 -0.10 -20.78 -9.38
CA PRO A 28 0.89 -20.09 -10.19
C PRO A 28 1.64 -19.08 -9.30
N PRO A 29 2.93 -18.81 -9.59
CA PRO A 29 3.68 -17.82 -8.82
C PRO A 29 2.91 -16.50 -8.83
N PRO A 30 2.90 -15.73 -7.73
CA PRO A 30 2.23 -14.44 -7.69
C PRO A 30 2.77 -13.60 -8.85
N GLN A 31 1.85 -13.07 -9.67
CA GLN A 31 2.20 -12.18 -10.77
C GLN A 31 2.35 -10.79 -10.13
N TYR A 32 3.57 -10.31 -10.07
CA TYR A 32 3.86 -8.95 -9.60
C TYR A 32 3.75 -7.97 -10.76
N ASP A 33 3.34 -6.73 -10.46
CA ASP A 33 3.15 -5.68 -11.46
C ASP A 33 4.46 -5.07 -11.93
N GLU A 34 5.48 -5.04 -11.06
CA GLU A 34 6.78 -4.43 -11.34
C GLU A 34 7.93 -5.18 -10.66
N ILE A 35 9.11 -5.11 -11.25
CA ILE A 35 10.37 -5.63 -10.69
C ILE A 35 11.36 -4.48 -10.55
N ILE A 36 11.88 -4.28 -9.35
CA ILE A 36 12.93 -3.31 -9.06
C ILE A 36 14.24 -4.04 -8.83
N VAL A 37 15.31 -3.59 -9.47
CA VAL A 37 16.66 -4.10 -9.27
C VAL A 37 17.45 -3.10 -8.45
N GLY A 38 17.93 -3.53 -7.29
CA GLY A 38 18.78 -2.74 -6.41
C GLY A 38 20.19 -2.52 -6.97
N PRO A 39 20.97 -1.61 -6.39
CA PRO A 39 22.28 -1.21 -6.89
C PRO A 39 23.32 -2.35 -6.86
N ASN A 40 23.13 -3.37 -6.04
CA ASN A 40 24.01 -4.54 -5.97
C ASN A 40 23.38 -5.77 -6.68
N GLY A 41 22.30 -5.57 -7.46
CA GLY A 41 21.60 -6.63 -8.18
C GLY A 41 20.54 -7.37 -7.35
N GLU A 42 20.16 -6.85 -6.18
CA GLU A 42 19.04 -7.38 -5.42
C GLU A 42 17.74 -7.18 -6.21
N ILE A 43 16.87 -8.19 -6.19
CA ILE A 43 15.58 -8.14 -6.88
C ILE A 43 14.49 -7.87 -5.84
N TYR A 44 13.58 -6.96 -6.16
CA TYR A 44 12.37 -6.67 -5.39
C TYR A 44 11.17 -6.74 -6.32
N TYR A 45 10.05 -7.20 -5.79
CA TYR A 45 8.79 -7.30 -6.51
C TYR A 45 7.82 -6.28 -5.96
N VAL A 46 7.10 -5.60 -6.85
CA VAL A 46 6.08 -4.59 -6.47
C VAL A 46 4.72 -5.06 -6.96
N ASP A 47 3.72 -4.91 -6.11
CA ASP A 47 2.33 -5.21 -6.38
C ASP A 47 1.48 -3.96 -6.11
N PHE A 48 0.57 -3.64 -7.02
CA PHE A 48 -0.35 -2.52 -6.91
C PHE A 48 -1.74 -3.02 -6.60
N PHE A 49 -2.47 -2.29 -5.78
CA PHE A 49 -3.83 -2.69 -5.40
C PHE A 49 -4.78 -1.50 -5.38
N GLU A 50 -6.05 -1.79 -5.70
CA GLU A 50 -7.16 -0.87 -5.57
C GLU A 50 -8.34 -1.57 -4.89
N GLU A 51 -8.98 -0.90 -3.94
CA GLU A 51 -10.15 -1.40 -3.25
C GLU A 51 -11.20 -0.29 -3.08
N VAL A 52 -12.41 -0.54 -3.58
CA VAL A 52 -13.57 0.33 -3.39
C VAL A 52 -14.52 -0.30 -2.39
N ARG A 53 -14.87 0.43 -1.32
CA ARG A 53 -15.87 0.00 -0.34
C ARG A 53 -17.01 1.00 -0.24
N ILE A 54 -18.25 0.48 -0.14
CA ILE A 54 -19.41 1.27 0.21
C ILE A 54 -19.41 1.43 1.74
N THR A 55 -19.30 2.67 2.21
CA THR A 55 -19.26 2.98 3.65
C THR A 55 -20.62 3.40 4.20
N ARG A 56 -21.50 3.94 3.33
CA ARG A 56 -22.87 4.28 3.65
C ARG A 56 -23.75 4.10 2.43
N SER A 57 -24.74 3.22 2.51
CA SER A 57 -25.84 3.13 1.54
C SER A 57 -26.87 4.23 1.84
N PRO A 58 -27.60 4.74 0.83
CA PRO A 58 -28.72 5.62 1.08
C PRO A 58 -29.65 4.92 2.07
N ALA A 59 -29.97 5.58 3.17
CA ALA A 59 -31.05 5.11 4.03
C ALA A 59 -32.32 5.05 3.16
N THR A 60 -33.03 3.93 3.18
CA THR A 60 -34.38 3.81 2.62
C THR A 60 -35.28 4.77 3.42
N MET A 61 -35.36 6.02 3.00
CA MET A 61 -36.27 6.99 3.58
C MET A 61 -37.68 6.73 3.06
N PRO A 62 -38.71 6.88 3.90
CA PRO A 62 -40.10 6.87 3.44
C PRO A 62 -40.29 7.94 2.35
N LYS A 63 -41.03 7.63 1.34
CA LYS A 63 -41.24 8.29 0.06
C LYS A 63 -41.76 9.75 0.07
N ALA A 64 -41.76 10.46 1.23
CA ALA A 64 -42.40 11.75 1.38
C ALA A 64 -41.46 12.98 1.19
N ASP A 65 -40.12 12.81 1.37
CA ASP A 65 -39.16 13.90 1.14
C ASP A 65 -37.98 13.36 0.34
N ALA A 66 -38.05 13.47 -0.99
CA ALA A 66 -36.94 13.15 -1.89
C ALA A 66 -35.85 14.26 -1.81
N THR A 67 -35.32 14.53 -0.64
CA THR A 67 -34.01 15.13 -0.48
C THR A 67 -32.99 14.13 -1.04
N LEU A 68 -32.13 14.57 -1.95
CA LEU A 68 -31.11 13.77 -2.65
C LEU A 68 -30.42 12.81 -1.66
N ALA A 69 -30.61 11.51 -1.90
CA ALA A 69 -30.05 10.47 -1.02
C ALA A 69 -28.52 10.49 -1.09
N ILE A 70 -27.87 10.93 -0.01
CA ILE A 70 -26.41 10.98 0.09
C ILE A 70 -25.89 9.56 0.29
N SER A 71 -25.00 9.14 -0.59
CA SER A 71 -24.23 7.90 -0.50
C SER A 71 -22.78 8.19 -0.18
N CYS A 72 -22.10 7.29 0.54
CA CYS A 72 -20.69 7.43 0.85
C CYS A 72 -19.91 6.16 0.48
N LYS A 73 -18.72 6.35 -0.02
CA LYS A 73 -17.78 5.29 -0.39
C LYS A 73 -16.37 5.60 0.13
N SER A 74 -15.50 4.61 0.10
CA SER A 74 -14.07 4.79 0.22
C SER A 74 -13.33 4.08 -0.91
N LEU A 75 -12.28 4.71 -1.41
CA LEU A 75 -11.31 4.14 -2.35
C LEU A 75 -9.97 4.06 -1.64
N THR A 76 -9.37 2.87 -1.61
CA THR A 76 -8.02 2.65 -1.14
C THR A 76 -7.18 2.14 -2.30
N THR A 77 -6.09 2.83 -2.60
CA THR A 77 -5.13 2.45 -3.66
C THR A 77 -3.73 2.50 -3.06
N GLY A 78 -2.85 1.62 -3.50
CA GLY A 78 -1.49 1.61 -2.97
C GLY A 78 -0.57 0.64 -3.67
N ALA A 79 0.66 0.60 -3.16
CA ALA A 79 1.73 -0.27 -3.61
C ALA A 79 2.37 -1.01 -2.43
N GLN A 80 2.86 -2.21 -2.69
CA GLN A 80 3.56 -3.07 -1.75
C GLN A 80 4.87 -3.53 -2.37
N ILE A 81 5.94 -3.58 -1.59
CA ILE A 81 7.23 -4.09 -2.04
C ILE A 81 7.60 -5.35 -1.27
N PHE A 82 8.07 -6.36 -1.98
CA PHE A 82 8.42 -7.70 -1.46
C PHE A 82 9.86 -8.03 -1.78
N ASN A 83 10.48 -8.85 -0.95
CA ASN A 83 11.75 -9.47 -1.26
C ASN A 83 11.56 -10.69 -2.20
N PRO A 84 12.66 -11.30 -2.73
CA PRO A 84 12.58 -12.48 -3.61
C PRO A 84 11.92 -13.71 -2.98
N PHE A 85 11.79 -13.74 -1.66
CA PHE A 85 11.15 -14.84 -0.92
C PHE A 85 9.66 -14.58 -0.65
N GLY A 86 9.09 -13.49 -1.18
CA GLY A 86 7.70 -13.10 -1.01
C GLY A 86 7.38 -12.46 0.35
N ALA A 87 8.39 -12.07 1.14
CA ALA A 87 8.14 -11.35 2.39
C ALA A 87 7.87 -9.88 2.09
N LEU A 88 6.76 -9.35 2.63
CA LEU A 88 6.38 -7.94 2.53
C LEU A 88 7.36 -7.07 3.33
N LEU A 89 7.97 -6.10 2.65
CA LEU A 89 8.96 -5.20 3.23
C LEU A 89 8.36 -3.87 3.67
N ALA A 90 7.56 -3.26 2.78
CA ALA A 90 6.87 -2.01 3.07
C ALA A 90 5.58 -1.90 2.22
N ARG A 91 4.68 -1.02 2.67
CA ARG A 91 3.45 -0.67 1.98
C ARG A 91 3.26 0.83 2.03
N TYR A 92 2.79 1.38 0.93
CA TYR A 92 2.27 2.73 0.85
C TYR A 92 0.85 2.71 0.30
N GLN A 93 -0.08 3.35 0.99
CA GLN A 93 -1.46 3.45 0.52
C GLN A 93 -2.04 4.83 0.77
N GLN A 94 -2.93 5.25 -0.12
CA GLN A 94 -3.78 6.41 0.02
C GLN A 94 -5.23 5.95 0.08
N LYS A 95 -6.01 6.55 0.98
CA LYS A 95 -7.44 6.34 1.11
C LYS A 95 -8.18 7.65 0.92
N VAL A 96 -9.17 7.66 0.04
CA VAL A 96 -10.14 8.75 -0.12
C VAL A 96 -11.50 8.26 0.37
N ASP A 97 -12.06 8.96 1.36
CA ASP A 97 -13.44 8.77 1.81
C ASP A 97 -14.27 9.93 1.25
N TRP A 98 -15.38 9.63 0.53
CA TRP A 98 -16.24 10.68 -0.02
C TRP A 98 -17.71 10.32 0.07
N CYS A 99 -18.54 11.39 0.20
CA CYS A 99 -19.98 11.30 0.07
C CYS A 99 -20.43 12.14 -1.14
N TYR A 100 -21.52 11.71 -1.77
CA TYR A 100 -22.01 12.30 -3.01
C TYR A 100 -23.53 12.21 -3.09
N ASP A 101 -24.14 13.11 -3.89
CA ASP A 101 -25.58 13.22 -4.11
C ASP A 101 -26.05 12.74 -5.50
N GLY A 102 -25.17 12.14 -6.28
CA GLY A 102 -25.40 11.71 -7.66
C GLY A 102 -24.89 12.70 -8.71
N THR A 103 -24.53 13.92 -8.31
CA THR A 103 -24.01 14.98 -9.19
C THR A 103 -22.73 15.60 -8.65
N LYS A 104 -22.67 15.85 -7.35
CA LYS A 104 -21.59 16.55 -6.66
C LYS A 104 -21.10 15.77 -5.45
N ILE A 105 -19.87 16.08 -5.09
CA ILE A 105 -19.27 15.64 -3.84
C ILE A 105 -19.82 16.51 -2.71
N THR A 106 -20.37 15.88 -1.69
CA THR A 106 -20.93 16.56 -0.49
C THR A 106 -19.95 16.56 0.68
N SER A 107 -19.03 15.59 0.71
CA SER A 107 -17.94 15.50 1.69
C SER A 107 -16.78 14.73 1.08
N VAL A 108 -15.54 15.10 1.40
CA VAL A 108 -14.35 14.35 1.01
C VAL A 108 -13.23 14.54 2.02
N SER A 109 -12.52 13.45 2.30
CA SER A 109 -11.25 13.46 3.04
C SER A 109 -10.28 12.46 2.42
N HIS A 110 -8.98 12.67 2.58
CA HIS A 110 -7.97 11.74 2.14
C HIS A 110 -6.86 11.59 3.19
N THR A 111 -6.28 10.42 3.25
CA THR A 111 -5.22 10.06 4.20
C THR A 111 -4.17 9.21 3.51
N HIS A 112 -2.93 9.30 3.98
CA HIS A 112 -1.81 8.48 3.53
C HIS A 112 -1.35 7.59 4.69
N THR A 113 -1.07 6.34 4.39
CA THR A 113 -0.62 5.38 5.42
C THR A 113 0.62 4.64 4.89
N PRO A 114 1.83 5.10 5.26
CA PRO A 114 3.04 4.32 5.09
C PRO A 114 3.11 3.26 6.17
N THR A 115 3.56 2.05 5.82
CA THR A 115 3.78 0.97 6.77
C THR A 115 5.08 0.25 6.43
N VAL A 116 5.95 0.04 7.41
CA VAL A 116 7.19 -0.72 7.27
C VAL A 116 7.04 -2.01 8.06
N TYR A 117 7.37 -3.14 7.44
CA TYR A 117 7.26 -4.48 8.02
C TYR A 117 8.63 -5.12 8.27
N ALA A 118 9.62 -4.78 7.45
CA ALA A 118 10.95 -5.41 7.53
C ALA A 118 11.98 -4.50 8.20
N PRO A 119 12.87 -5.05 9.04
CA PRO A 119 13.99 -4.32 9.59
C PRO A 119 14.88 -3.71 8.50
N GLY A 120 15.40 -2.52 8.75
CA GLY A 120 16.25 -1.78 7.81
C GLY A 120 15.48 -0.91 6.83
N TRP A 121 14.24 -1.22 6.49
CA TRP A 121 13.42 -0.29 5.71
C TRP A 121 12.92 0.86 6.58
N VAL A 122 12.95 2.07 6.05
CA VAL A 122 12.48 3.28 6.71
C VAL A 122 11.63 4.11 5.75
N TYR A 123 10.61 4.78 6.28
CA TYR A 123 9.83 5.78 5.59
C TYR A 123 10.48 7.15 5.78
N ASN A 124 10.84 7.82 4.68
CA ASN A 124 11.52 9.13 4.69
C ASN A 124 10.56 10.31 4.54
N GLY A 125 9.27 10.06 4.34
CA GLY A 125 8.26 11.11 4.18
C GLY A 125 7.62 11.15 2.79
N LEU A 126 6.67 12.08 2.65
CA LEU A 126 6.08 12.43 1.36
C LEU A 126 7.06 13.33 0.60
N ILE A 127 7.29 13.01 -0.68
CA ILE A 127 8.11 13.81 -1.61
C ILE A 127 7.26 14.57 -2.63
N GLY A 128 5.97 14.23 -2.74
CA GLY A 128 4.99 14.92 -3.56
C GLY A 128 3.59 14.68 -3.05
N HIS A 129 2.75 15.72 -3.02
CA HIS A 129 1.32 15.58 -2.78
C HIS A 129 0.58 16.78 -3.37
N SER A 130 -0.61 16.52 -3.89
CA SER A 130 -1.50 17.56 -4.43
C SER A 130 -2.94 17.03 -4.48
N HIS A 131 -3.88 17.95 -4.51
CA HIS A 131 -5.30 17.62 -4.70
C HIS A 131 -6.01 18.74 -5.47
N TRP A 132 -7.08 18.36 -6.18
CA TRP A 132 -7.90 19.25 -6.98
C TRP A 132 -9.37 18.89 -6.81
N GLY A 133 -10.25 19.89 -6.91
CA GLY A 133 -11.68 19.69 -6.72
C GLY A 133 -12.07 19.58 -5.25
N GLY A 134 -13.17 18.90 -4.96
CA GLY A 134 -13.65 18.70 -3.59
C GLY A 134 -15.14 18.94 -3.39
N VAL A 135 -15.50 19.41 -2.20
CA VAL A 135 -16.91 19.65 -1.82
C VAL A 135 -17.59 20.65 -2.77
N ASN A 136 -18.80 20.34 -3.18
CA ASN A 136 -19.61 21.07 -4.20
C ASN A 136 -19.08 20.98 -5.64
N GLN A 137 -18.00 20.21 -5.89
CA GLN A 137 -17.48 19.94 -7.22
C GLN A 137 -17.99 18.58 -7.73
N THR A 138 -17.87 18.34 -9.04
CA THR A 138 -18.24 17.08 -9.67
C THR A 138 -17.20 15.97 -9.45
N SER A 139 -15.98 16.35 -9.08
CA SER A 139 -14.88 15.41 -8.83
C SER A 139 -13.91 15.93 -7.77
N PHE A 140 -13.13 15.00 -7.23
CA PHE A 140 -11.95 15.28 -6.41
C PHE A 140 -10.85 14.31 -6.86
N ARG A 141 -9.65 14.85 -7.10
CA ARG A 141 -8.44 14.08 -7.41
C ARG A 141 -7.39 14.32 -6.33
N ALA A 142 -6.75 13.26 -5.87
CA ALA A 142 -5.64 13.31 -4.93
C ALA A 142 -4.45 12.51 -5.48
N TYR A 143 -3.29 13.15 -5.49
CA TYR A 143 -2.00 12.54 -5.82
C TYR A 143 -1.09 12.58 -4.62
N SER A 144 -0.34 11.50 -4.39
CA SER A 144 0.74 11.47 -3.40
C SER A 144 1.87 10.57 -3.83
N GLN A 145 3.09 10.93 -3.44
CA GLN A 145 4.29 10.13 -3.65
C GLN A 145 5.11 10.10 -2.36
N ALA A 146 5.56 8.92 -1.99
CA ALA A 146 6.35 8.67 -0.78
C ALA A 146 7.79 8.29 -1.13
N SER A 147 8.67 8.41 -0.15
CA SER A 147 10.03 7.91 -0.21
C SER A 147 10.25 6.90 0.91
N PHE A 148 10.75 5.74 0.54
CA PHE A 148 11.26 4.71 1.45
C PHE A 148 12.71 4.41 1.09
N CYS A 149 13.49 3.96 2.06
CA CYS A 149 14.81 3.41 1.77
C CYS A 149 15.17 2.21 2.65
N LEU A 150 16.04 1.37 2.13
CA LEU A 150 16.75 0.37 2.92
C LEU A 150 17.97 1.05 3.57
N ASN A 151 17.92 1.23 4.89
CA ASN A 151 18.92 1.91 5.69
C ASN A 151 19.79 0.87 6.44
N LEU A 152 21.02 0.71 6.00
CA LEU A 152 22.03 -0.13 6.62
C LEU A 152 23.17 0.74 7.22
N GLY A 153 22.79 1.83 7.90
CA GLY A 153 23.69 2.90 8.32
C GLY A 153 23.64 4.10 7.37
N VAL A 154 23.43 3.84 6.08
CA VAL A 154 23.08 4.80 5.03
C VAL A 154 21.98 4.21 4.16
N CYS A 155 21.19 5.04 3.48
CA CYS A 155 20.20 4.55 2.51
C CYS A 155 20.91 3.97 1.29
N THR A 156 20.74 2.67 1.06
CA THR A 156 21.40 1.93 -0.03
C THR A 156 20.47 1.63 -1.18
N GLN A 157 19.17 1.48 -0.92
CA GLN A 157 18.12 1.24 -1.90
C GLN A 157 16.97 2.17 -1.62
N TYR A 158 16.39 2.78 -2.67
CA TYR A 158 15.21 3.64 -2.57
C TYR A 158 14.00 3.02 -3.28
N TRP A 159 12.80 3.32 -2.75
CA TRP A 159 11.52 3.01 -3.37
C TRP A 159 10.62 4.24 -3.26
N TYR A 160 10.03 4.66 -4.40
CA TYR A 160 9.25 5.89 -4.53
C TYR A 160 7.81 5.64 -4.97
N PRO A 161 7.01 4.90 -4.18
CA PRO A 161 5.63 4.61 -4.56
C PRO A 161 4.82 5.90 -4.68
N TRP A 162 3.99 5.94 -5.73
CA TRP A 162 3.02 7.00 -5.91
C TRP A 162 1.60 6.43 -6.06
N VAL A 163 0.60 7.26 -5.71
CA VAL A 163 -0.82 6.96 -5.84
C VAL A 163 -1.53 8.17 -6.42
N ASP A 164 -2.41 7.94 -7.40
CA ASP A 164 -3.29 8.93 -8.00
C ASP A 164 -4.73 8.39 -7.96
N GLN A 165 -5.63 9.12 -7.33
CA GLN A 165 -7.02 8.72 -7.15
C GLN A 165 -7.95 9.82 -7.61
N THR A 166 -9.02 9.46 -8.34
CA THR A 166 -10.09 10.38 -8.71
C THR A 166 -11.43 9.79 -8.27
N VAL A 167 -12.22 10.56 -7.54
CA VAL A 167 -13.58 10.23 -7.12
C VAL A 167 -14.57 11.25 -7.66
N TYR A 168 -15.80 10.81 -7.94
CA TYR A 168 -16.80 11.62 -8.62
C TYR A 168 -18.10 11.76 -7.80
N GLY A 169 -18.78 12.88 -8.02
CA GLY A 169 -20.11 13.15 -7.46
C GLY A 169 -21.21 12.20 -7.94
N THR A 170 -20.94 11.41 -8.97
CA THR A 170 -21.78 10.30 -9.44
C THR A 170 -21.55 8.99 -8.65
N GLY A 171 -20.53 8.95 -7.78
CA GLY A 171 -20.15 7.76 -7.04
C GLY A 171 -19.17 6.84 -7.76
N ASN A 172 -18.71 7.21 -8.97
CA ASN A 172 -17.64 6.51 -9.65
C ASN A 172 -16.29 6.88 -9.01
N ALA A 173 -15.31 6.01 -9.17
CA ALA A 173 -13.96 6.22 -8.70
C ALA A 173 -12.96 5.50 -9.60
N SER A 174 -11.73 5.98 -9.62
CA SER A 174 -10.58 5.32 -10.24
C SER A 174 -9.33 5.61 -9.43
N GLY A 175 -8.45 4.62 -9.34
CA GLY A 175 -7.13 4.76 -8.73
C GLY A 175 -6.06 4.16 -9.64
N SER A 176 -4.85 4.63 -9.45
CA SER A 176 -3.64 4.04 -10.02
C SER A 176 -2.50 4.21 -9.04
N ALA A 177 -1.58 3.28 -9.07
CA ALA A 177 -0.36 3.32 -8.28
C ALA A 177 0.83 2.92 -9.16
N GLY A 178 2.03 3.27 -8.69
CA GLY A 178 3.27 2.90 -9.35
C GLY A 178 4.48 3.14 -8.43
N SER A 179 5.67 2.89 -8.91
CA SER A 179 6.91 3.08 -8.16
C SER A 179 8.05 3.67 -8.99
#